data_170e974f56d9bf041584fd4aeb036a79
#
_entry.id   170e974f56d9bf041584fd4aeb036a79
#
_cell.length_a   1.000
_cell.length_b   1.000
_cell.length_c   1.000
_cell.angle_alpha   90.00
_cell.angle_beta   90.00
_cell.angle_gamma   90.00
#
_symmetry.space_group_name_H-M   'P 1'
#
loop_
_entity.id
_entity.type
_entity.pdbx_description
1 polymer ?
#
loop_
_entity_poly.entity_id
_entity_poly.type
_entity_poly.pdbx_seq_one_letter_code
_entity_poly.pdbx_strand_id
1 'polypeptide(L)'
;MIKFGLAGYPIADSLSPRLFDAAYHGNWPYELLESTDFEAVIKRFRTEDFKAINVTAPFKTLALGVSDVISEEARRCGAANILVRKDGRIEAHNSDLMALIVMIGLAKSVLVIGGGGAGKAAISAARTIGVEPVLRHHDELAEPLEADVVVCTLPRYAPGLEHIRCRKLIEANYKTPCCDALPGIKEYIPGTTWLKLQAILGYELMTGEKPDVKAVLGAI
;
A
#
# COMPACT_ATOMS: atom_id res chain seq x y z
N MET A 1 4.87 -22.24 16.06
CA MET A 1 3.67 -22.09 15.18
C MET A 1 3.96 -20.97 14.19
N ILE A 2 3.80 -21.23 12.90
CA ILE A 2 4.01 -20.21 11.85
C ILE A 2 3.08 -19.03 12.10
N LYS A 3 3.61 -17.82 11.99
CA LYS A 3 2.87 -16.56 12.17
C LYS A 3 3.20 -15.54 11.09
N PHE A 4 2.35 -14.54 11.00
CA PHE A 4 2.44 -13.43 10.06
C PHE A 4 2.35 -12.11 10.83
N GLY A 5 2.53 -10.98 10.15
CA GLY A 5 2.42 -9.71 10.83
C GLY A 5 2.49 -8.49 9.93
N LEU A 6 2.40 -7.33 10.58
CA LEU A 6 2.58 -6.01 9.96
C LEU A 6 3.69 -5.24 10.68
N ALA A 7 4.67 -4.78 9.94
CA ALA A 7 5.75 -3.91 10.42
C ALA A 7 5.51 -2.45 10.02
N GLY A 8 5.59 -1.53 10.97
CA GLY A 8 5.42 -0.09 10.71
C GLY A 8 5.31 0.74 11.98
N TYR A 9 5.10 2.07 11.82
CA TYR A 9 4.88 2.97 12.96
C TYR A 9 4.18 4.27 12.51
N PRO A 10 3.11 4.73 13.18
CA PRO A 10 2.29 3.98 14.13
C PRO A 10 1.31 3.04 13.41
N ILE A 11 1.03 1.86 13.98
CA ILE A 11 0.17 0.83 13.37
C ILE A 11 -0.88 0.24 14.32
N ALA A 12 -0.99 0.72 15.56
CA ALA A 12 -1.93 0.20 16.55
C ALA A 12 -3.38 0.08 16.02
N ASP A 13 -3.83 1.05 15.20
CA ASP A 13 -5.18 1.08 14.61
C ASP A 13 -5.24 0.48 13.19
N SER A 14 -4.28 -0.37 12.83
CA SER A 14 -4.27 -0.97 11.49
C SER A 14 -5.40 -1.96 11.31
N LEU A 15 -6.06 -1.93 10.15
CA LEU A 15 -7.08 -2.88 9.76
C LEU A 15 -6.50 -4.19 9.19
N SER A 16 -5.17 -4.28 8.98
CA SER A 16 -4.53 -5.46 8.40
C SER A 16 -4.77 -6.75 9.20
N PRO A 17 -4.73 -6.77 10.54
CA PRO A 17 -5.04 -7.99 11.29
C PRO A 17 -6.45 -8.52 11.00
N ARG A 18 -7.45 -7.62 10.95
CA ARG A 18 -8.84 -7.98 10.65
C ARG A 18 -9.01 -8.53 9.24
N LEU A 19 -8.32 -7.94 8.26
CA LEU A 19 -8.34 -8.43 6.88
C LEU A 19 -7.68 -9.80 6.75
N PHE A 20 -6.53 -10.01 7.42
CA PHE A 20 -5.82 -11.28 7.39
C PHE A 20 -6.62 -12.40 8.08
N ASP A 21 -7.22 -12.10 9.23
CA ASP A 21 -8.12 -13.00 9.93
C ASP A 21 -9.31 -13.43 9.04
N ALA A 22 -9.96 -12.48 8.40
CA ALA A 22 -11.05 -12.75 7.46
C ALA A 22 -10.58 -13.59 6.25
N ALA A 23 -9.39 -13.29 5.71
CA ALA A 23 -8.84 -14.00 4.55
C ALA A 23 -8.61 -15.49 4.81
N TYR A 24 -8.31 -15.86 6.05
CA TYR A 24 -7.91 -17.22 6.43
C TYR A 24 -8.67 -17.78 7.62
N HIS A 25 -9.81 -17.18 8.00
CA HIS A 25 -10.73 -17.67 9.03
C HIS A 25 -10.05 -17.93 10.39
N GLY A 26 -9.07 -17.09 10.76
CA GLY A 26 -8.33 -17.22 12.01
C GLY A 26 -7.31 -18.36 12.06
N ASN A 27 -6.99 -18.98 10.94
CA ASN A 27 -6.09 -20.17 10.93
C ASN A 27 -4.64 -19.85 11.33
N TRP A 28 -4.21 -18.57 11.23
CA TRP A 28 -2.86 -18.16 11.58
C TRP A 28 -2.82 -16.89 12.41
N PRO A 29 -1.93 -16.79 13.39
CA PRO A 29 -1.71 -15.56 14.14
C PRO A 29 -1.11 -14.48 13.25
N TYR A 30 -1.58 -13.24 13.44
CA TYR A 30 -1.08 -12.05 12.77
C TYR A 30 -0.76 -10.97 13.80
N GLU A 31 0.53 -10.64 13.93
CA GLU A 31 1.04 -9.70 14.94
C GLU A 31 1.32 -8.30 14.37
N LEU A 32 1.11 -7.28 15.20
CA LEU A 32 1.61 -5.93 14.93
C LEU A 32 3.05 -5.79 15.46
N LEU A 33 4.00 -5.64 14.56
CA LEU A 33 5.42 -5.37 14.84
C LEU A 33 5.62 -3.84 14.86
N GLU A 34 4.96 -3.18 15.83
CA GLU A 34 5.01 -1.73 15.96
C GLU A 34 6.34 -1.28 16.56
N SER A 35 7.11 -0.50 15.81
CA SER A 35 8.40 0.02 16.24
C SER A 35 8.84 1.18 15.37
N THR A 36 9.61 2.12 15.92
CA THR A 36 10.37 3.12 15.15
C THR A 36 11.72 2.58 14.68
N ASP A 37 12.17 1.45 15.22
CA ASP A 37 13.42 0.78 14.88
C ASP A 37 13.16 -0.39 13.93
N PHE A 38 13.51 -0.22 12.66
CA PHE A 38 13.34 -1.25 11.64
C PHE A 38 14.28 -2.45 11.83
N GLU A 39 15.49 -2.24 12.36
CA GLU A 39 16.44 -3.33 12.60
C GLU A 39 15.94 -4.27 13.69
N ALA A 40 15.34 -3.73 14.74
CA ALA A 40 14.69 -4.52 15.78
C ALA A 40 13.53 -5.37 15.21
N VAL A 41 12.72 -4.80 14.31
CA VAL A 41 11.65 -5.53 13.61
C VAL A 41 12.24 -6.66 12.77
N ILE A 42 13.27 -6.39 11.97
CA ILE A 42 13.90 -7.40 11.10
C ILE A 42 14.60 -8.49 11.92
N LYS A 43 15.17 -8.15 13.06
CA LYS A 43 15.72 -9.15 13.98
C LYS A 43 14.64 -10.13 14.44
N ARG A 44 13.48 -9.62 14.90
CA ARG A 44 12.33 -10.48 15.26
C ARG A 44 11.86 -11.30 14.06
N PHE A 45 11.69 -10.70 12.90
CA PHE A 45 11.29 -11.37 11.66
C PHE A 45 12.24 -12.53 11.29
N ARG A 46 13.54 -12.40 11.53
CA ARG A 46 14.54 -13.43 11.23
C ARG A 46 14.60 -14.54 12.28
N THR A 47 14.40 -14.22 13.57
CA THR A 47 14.64 -15.14 14.68
C THR A 47 13.39 -15.81 15.25
N GLU A 48 12.22 -15.22 15.03
CA GLU A 48 10.94 -15.79 15.45
C GLU A 48 10.26 -16.57 14.30
N ASP A 49 9.14 -17.24 14.57
CA ASP A 49 8.42 -18.11 13.62
C ASP A 49 7.63 -17.36 12.53
N PHE A 50 8.00 -16.15 12.20
CA PHE A 50 7.37 -15.41 11.08
C PHE A 50 7.71 -16.07 9.75
N LYS A 51 6.67 -16.41 8.96
CA LYS A 51 6.81 -16.82 7.56
C LYS A 51 6.86 -15.61 6.63
N ALA A 52 6.01 -14.62 6.88
CA ALA A 52 5.99 -13.38 6.13
C ALA A 52 5.44 -12.22 6.97
N ILE A 53 5.78 -11.00 6.59
CA ILE A 53 5.25 -9.77 7.16
C ILE A 53 4.85 -8.78 6.07
N ASN A 54 3.74 -8.07 6.28
CA ASN A 54 3.50 -6.82 5.57
C ASN A 54 4.42 -5.72 6.12
N VAL A 55 4.78 -4.78 5.27
CA VAL A 55 5.57 -3.61 5.64
C VAL A 55 4.83 -2.34 5.24
N THR A 56 4.65 -1.42 6.19
CA THR A 56 4.04 -0.12 5.93
C THR A 56 4.99 1.04 6.29
N ALA A 57 4.49 2.27 6.25
CA ALA A 57 5.28 3.45 6.62
C ALA A 57 5.86 3.31 8.04
N PRO A 58 7.10 3.78 8.25
CA PRO A 58 8.01 4.41 7.28
C PRO A 58 8.94 3.44 6.55
N PHE A 59 8.78 2.12 6.67
CA PHE A 59 9.79 1.10 6.39
C PHE A 59 9.80 0.53 4.96
N LYS A 60 8.80 0.85 4.11
CA LYS A 60 8.67 0.25 2.76
C LYS A 60 9.92 0.37 1.89
N THR A 61 10.66 1.47 1.98
CA THR A 61 11.91 1.66 1.23
C THR A 61 13.07 0.89 1.86
N LEU A 62 13.14 0.85 3.20
CA LEU A 62 14.18 0.13 3.94
C LEU A 62 14.08 -1.39 3.75
N ALA A 63 12.86 -1.89 3.50
CA ALA A 63 12.60 -3.31 3.29
C ALA A 63 13.40 -3.92 2.12
N LEU A 64 13.75 -3.12 1.11
CA LEU A 64 14.58 -3.59 0.00
C LEU A 64 16.02 -3.90 0.44
N GLY A 65 16.56 -3.11 1.38
CA GLY A 65 17.96 -3.26 1.84
C GLY A 65 18.21 -4.50 2.70
N VAL A 66 17.15 -5.13 3.21
CA VAL A 66 17.26 -6.35 4.04
C VAL A 66 16.88 -7.63 3.30
N SER A 67 16.55 -7.51 2.00
CA SER A 67 16.04 -8.60 1.17
C SER A 67 17.13 -9.19 0.28
N ASP A 68 17.17 -10.53 0.21
CA ASP A 68 18.08 -11.27 -0.64
C ASP A 68 17.58 -11.35 -2.10
N VAL A 69 16.26 -11.31 -2.27
CA VAL A 69 15.60 -11.35 -3.57
C VAL A 69 14.57 -10.23 -3.63
N ILE A 70 14.60 -9.44 -4.68
CA ILE A 70 13.68 -8.31 -4.90
C ILE A 70 12.86 -8.61 -6.16
N SER A 71 11.55 -8.71 -6.01
CA SER A 71 10.63 -8.91 -7.13
C SER A 71 10.66 -7.71 -8.09
N GLU A 72 10.22 -7.92 -9.32
CA GLU A 72 10.19 -6.86 -10.34
C GLU A 72 9.30 -5.69 -9.90
N GLU A 73 8.15 -5.95 -9.28
CA GLU A 73 7.23 -4.96 -8.78
C GLU A 73 7.88 -4.10 -7.68
N ALA A 74 8.55 -4.74 -6.71
CA ALA A 74 9.25 -4.05 -5.63
C ALA A 74 10.42 -3.22 -6.16
N ARG A 75 11.14 -3.73 -7.16
CA ARG A 75 12.24 -3.03 -7.84
C ARG A 75 11.75 -1.78 -8.56
N ARG A 76 10.69 -1.89 -9.34
CA ARG A 76 10.07 -0.74 -10.05
C ARG A 76 9.58 0.33 -9.09
N CYS A 77 8.98 -0.07 -7.97
CA CYS A 77 8.50 0.87 -6.96
C CYS A 77 9.62 1.52 -6.14
N GLY A 78 10.82 0.91 -6.08
CA GLY A 78 11.84 1.29 -5.11
C GLY A 78 11.33 1.17 -3.67
N ALA A 79 10.38 0.25 -3.42
CA ALA A 79 9.74 0.01 -2.12
C ALA A 79 9.09 -1.38 -2.09
N ALA A 80 9.06 -2.03 -0.92
CA ALA A 80 8.34 -3.28 -0.70
C ALA A 80 7.30 -3.12 0.41
N ASN A 81 6.14 -3.73 0.24
CA ASN A 81 5.11 -3.81 1.28
C ASN A 81 4.90 -5.24 1.81
N ILE A 82 5.70 -6.20 1.35
CA ILE A 82 5.69 -7.59 1.81
C ILE A 82 7.12 -8.13 1.85
N LEU A 83 7.48 -8.78 2.94
CA LEU A 83 8.68 -9.60 3.08
C LEU A 83 8.28 -11.05 3.37
N VAL A 84 8.82 -11.99 2.62
CA VAL A 84 8.56 -13.43 2.75
C VAL A 84 9.86 -14.16 3.05
N ARG A 85 9.86 -15.04 4.05
CA ARG A 85 10.98 -15.95 4.30
C ARG A 85 10.75 -17.25 3.51
N LYS A 86 11.67 -17.54 2.61
CA LYS A 86 11.64 -18.72 1.78
C LYS A 86 13.05 -19.28 1.59
N ASP A 87 13.24 -20.56 1.87
CA ASP A 87 14.54 -21.26 1.71
C ASP A 87 15.73 -20.53 2.36
N GLY A 88 15.51 -19.97 3.55
CA GLY A 88 16.51 -19.22 4.31
C GLY A 88 16.80 -17.81 3.79
N ARG A 89 16.10 -17.35 2.75
CA ARG A 89 16.22 -16.02 2.14
C ARG A 89 15.01 -15.16 2.45
N ILE A 90 15.16 -13.84 2.34
CA ILE A 90 14.10 -12.86 2.40
C ILE A 90 13.78 -12.38 0.99
N GLU A 91 12.55 -12.60 0.55
CA GLU A 91 12.02 -12.09 -0.71
C GLU A 91 11.18 -10.84 -0.44
N ALA A 92 11.42 -9.77 -1.22
CA ALA A 92 10.65 -8.52 -1.17
C ALA A 92 9.65 -8.43 -2.32
N HIS A 93 8.40 -8.10 -2.00
CA HIS A 93 7.32 -7.95 -2.98
C HIS A 93 6.56 -6.63 -2.77
N ASN A 94 5.80 -6.21 -3.80
CA ASN A 94 4.96 -5.03 -3.72
C ASN A 94 3.58 -5.26 -4.34
N SER A 95 2.58 -5.54 -3.49
CA SER A 95 1.18 -5.71 -3.91
C SER A 95 0.44 -4.39 -4.13
N ASP A 96 0.96 -3.26 -3.61
CA ASP A 96 0.36 -1.95 -3.87
C ASP A 96 0.40 -1.60 -5.36
N LEU A 97 1.49 -1.94 -6.07
CA LEU A 97 1.62 -1.70 -7.51
C LEU A 97 0.48 -2.35 -8.29
N MET A 98 0.23 -3.63 -8.05
CA MET A 98 -0.82 -4.39 -8.76
C MET A 98 -2.21 -3.85 -8.45
N ALA A 99 -2.49 -3.53 -7.18
CA ALA A 99 -3.75 -2.92 -6.79
C ALA A 99 -3.96 -1.57 -7.49
N LEU A 100 -2.92 -0.75 -7.58
CA LEU A 100 -2.99 0.56 -8.24
C LEU A 100 -3.17 0.44 -9.76
N ILE A 101 -2.53 -0.51 -10.43
CA ILE A 101 -2.77 -0.78 -11.86
C ILE A 101 -4.26 -1.04 -12.10
N VAL A 102 -4.88 -1.87 -11.27
CA VAL A 102 -6.31 -2.19 -11.37
C VAL A 102 -7.18 -0.96 -11.10
N MET A 103 -6.88 -0.19 -10.04
CA MET A 103 -7.69 0.98 -9.66
C MET A 103 -7.55 2.16 -10.62
N ILE A 104 -6.35 2.44 -11.10
CA ILE A 104 -6.10 3.48 -12.09
C ILE A 104 -6.82 3.11 -13.40
N GLY A 105 -6.66 1.86 -13.84
CA GLY A 105 -7.27 1.35 -15.08
C GLY A 105 -6.76 2.12 -16.30
N LEU A 106 -7.63 2.30 -17.27
CA LEU A 106 -7.33 3.12 -18.46
C LEU A 106 -7.43 4.61 -18.08
N ALA A 107 -6.30 5.28 -18.06
CA ALA A 107 -6.21 6.71 -17.76
C ALA A 107 -5.45 7.45 -18.87
N LYS A 108 -5.88 8.70 -19.18
CA LYS A 108 -5.20 9.58 -20.13
C LYS A 108 -4.09 10.39 -19.48
N SER A 109 -4.25 10.72 -18.21
CA SER A 109 -3.27 11.42 -17.38
C SER A 109 -3.41 10.98 -15.92
N VAL A 110 -2.30 10.96 -15.21
CA VAL A 110 -2.24 10.59 -13.79
C VAL A 110 -1.49 11.66 -13.01
N LEU A 111 -2.11 12.18 -11.97
CA LEU A 111 -1.47 13.03 -10.98
C LEU A 111 -1.28 12.23 -9.68
N VAL A 112 -0.07 12.21 -9.16
CA VAL A 112 0.24 11.59 -7.88
C VAL A 112 0.56 12.70 -6.87
N ILE A 113 -0.12 12.70 -5.72
CA ILE A 113 0.10 13.64 -4.63
C ILE A 113 0.74 12.89 -3.47
N GLY A 114 1.99 13.25 -3.16
CA GLY A 114 2.82 12.63 -2.13
C GLY A 114 3.83 11.62 -2.67
N GLY A 115 5.09 11.72 -2.20
CA GLY A 115 6.26 10.98 -2.72
C GLY A 115 6.73 9.80 -1.84
N GLY A 116 5.95 9.38 -0.83
CA GLY A 116 6.26 8.24 0.03
C GLY A 116 6.18 6.88 -0.68
N GLY A 117 6.29 5.78 0.04
CA GLY A 117 6.25 4.42 -0.53
C GLY A 117 4.97 4.15 -1.35
N ALA A 118 3.81 4.64 -0.92
CA ALA A 118 2.55 4.55 -1.66
C ALA A 118 2.58 5.40 -2.95
N GLY A 119 3.14 6.62 -2.88
CA GLY A 119 3.32 7.49 -4.05
C GLY A 119 4.26 6.88 -5.09
N LYS A 120 5.35 6.25 -4.66
CA LYS A 120 6.26 5.52 -5.56
C LYS A 120 5.55 4.37 -6.28
N ALA A 121 4.70 3.63 -5.57
CA ALA A 121 3.88 2.59 -6.19
C ALA A 121 2.90 3.17 -7.20
N ALA A 122 2.26 4.33 -6.91
CA ALA A 122 1.35 5.01 -7.83
C ALA A 122 2.07 5.50 -9.10
N ILE A 123 3.27 6.08 -8.97
CA ILE A 123 4.12 6.48 -10.10
C ILE A 123 4.46 5.27 -10.96
N SER A 124 4.88 4.16 -10.33
CA SER A 124 5.22 2.93 -11.05
C SER A 124 4.01 2.31 -11.74
N ALA A 125 2.82 2.35 -11.11
CA ALA A 125 1.58 1.87 -11.71
C ALA A 125 1.20 2.67 -12.95
N ALA A 126 1.25 4.00 -12.88
CA ALA A 126 0.97 4.87 -14.01
C ALA A 126 1.93 4.60 -15.19
N ARG A 127 3.23 4.47 -14.92
CA ARG A 127 4.22 4.12 -15.96
C ARG A 127 4.00 2.75 -16.56
N THR A 128 3.56 1.77 -15.75
CA THR A 128 3.27 0.41 -16.22
C THR A 128 2.10 0.38 -17.22
N ILE A 129 1.12 1.26 -17.06
CA ILE A 129 0.01 1.40 -18.02
C ILE A 129 0.30 2.36 -19.19
N GLY A 130 1.55 2.83 -19.31
CA GLY A 130 1.99 3.70 -20.41
C GLY A 130 1.71 5.19 -20.21
N VAL A 131 1.43 5.65 -18.99
CA VAL A 131 1.18 7.05 -18.67
C VAL A 131 2.32 7.60 -17.81
N GLU A 132 2.98 8.67 -18.25
CA GLU A 132 3.96 9.38 -17.43
C GLU A 132 3.20 10.27 -16.41
N PRO A 133 3.31 9.99 -15.09
CA PRO A 133 2.56 10.72 -14.09
C PRO A 133 3.22 12.05 -13.74
N VAL A 134 2.41 13.01 -13.34
CA VAL A 134 2.88 14.22 -12.66
C VAL A 134 2.90 13.97 -11.16
N LEU A 135 4.03 14.26 -10.50
CA LEU A 135 4.13 14.24 -9.04
C LEU A 135 3.98 15.65 -8.49
N ARG A 136 3.22 15.78 -7.39
CA ARG A 136 3.15 17.00 -6.57
C ARG A 136 3.34 16.64 -5.10
N HIS A 137 4.05 17.48 -4.38
CA HIS A 137 4.14 17.42 -2.92
C HIS A 137 3.04 18.29 -2.29
N HIS A 138 2.83 18.15 -0.99
CA HIS A 138 1.76 18.82 -0.26
C HIS A 138 1.86 20.36 -0.27
N ASP A 139 3.01 20.91 -0.54
CA ASP A 139 3.33 22.33 -0.66
C ASP A 139 3.28 22.86 -2.11
N GLU A 140 2.98 21.99 -3.07
CA GLU A 140 2.91 22.32 -4.51
C GLU A 140 1.47 22.29 -5.07
N LEU A 141 0.47 22.54 -4.20
CA LEU A 141 -0.96 22.41 -4.55
C LEU A 141 -1.67 23.76 -4.76
N ALA A 142 -0.92 24.85 -4.90
CA ALA A 142 -1.48 26.20 -5.02
C ALA A 142 -2.22 26.48 -6.36
N GLU A 143 -1.90 25.75 -7.41
CA GLU A 143 -2.46 25.89 -8.76
C GLU A 143 -3.59 24.89 -8.99
N PRO A 144 -4.53 25.15 -9.93
CA PRO A 144 -5.50 24.16 -10.34
C PRO A 144 -4.82 22.87 -10.81
N LEU A 145 -5.26 21.73 -10.27
CA LEU A 145 -4.69 20.42 -10.53
C LEU A 145 -5.70 19.57 -11.29
N GLU A 146 -5.48 19.44 -12.61
CA GLU A 146 -6.36 18.65 -13.48
C GLU A 146 -5.69 17.38 -13.96
N ALA A 147 -6.37 16.24 -13.81
CA ALA A 147 -5.95 14.95 -14.37
C ALA A 147 -7.16 14.04 -14.60
N ASP A 148 -7.00 13.03 -15.44
CA ASP A 148 -8.03 12.00 -15.56
C ASP A 148 -8.14 11.18 -14.26
N VAL A 149 -7.01 10.75 -13.70
CA VAL A 149 -6.93 10.06 -12.41
C VAL A 149 -5.97 10.77 -11.47
N VAL A 150 -6.39 11.00 -10.23
CA VAL A 150 -5.55 11.50 -9.13
C VAL A 150 -5.35 10.40 -8.10
N VAL A 151 -4.11 10.16 -7.68
CA VAL A 151 -3.77 9.27 -6.57
C VAL A 151 -3.23 10.12 -5.42
N CYS A 152 -4.03 10.31 -4.37
CA CYS A 152 -3.65 11.06 -3.17
C CYS A 152 -3.11 10.11 -2.11
N THR A 153 -1.84 10.31 -1.74
CA THR A 153 -1.15 9.49 -0.73
C THR A 153 -0.78 10.28 0.52
N LEU A 154 -1.36 11.47 0.70
CA LEU A 154 -1.15 12.28 1.88
C LEU A 154 -1.80 11.65 3.13
N PRO A 155 -1.15 11.73 4.29
CA PRO A 155 -1.71 11.17 5.54
C PRO A 155 -2.79 12.06 6.16
N ARG A 156 -2.98 13.27 5.67
CA ARG A 156 -3.94 14.27 6.14
C ARG A 156 -4.22 15.30 5.05
N TYR A 157 -5.28 16.08 5.26
CA TYR A 157 -5.60 17.21 4.40
C TYR A 157 -4.41 18.18 4.26
N ALA A 158 -4.23 18.70 3.06
CA ALA A 158 -3.30 19.78 2.76
C ALA A 158 -4.05 20.88 1.98
N PRO A 159 -3.80 22.18 2.27
CA PRO A 159 -4.37 23.29 1.52
C PRO A 159 -4.04 23.14 0.03
N GLY A 160 -5.03 23.37 -0.83
CA GLY A 160 -4.92 23.22 -2.28
C GLY A 160 -5.51 21.93 -2.85
N LEU A 161 -5.83 20.93 -1.99
CA LEU A 161 -6.57 19.73 -2.44
C LEU A 161 -7.95 20.09 -3.03
N GLU A 162 -8.58 21.17 -2.58
CA GLU A 162 -9.85 21.70 -3.11
C GLU A 162 -9.76 22.17 -4.56
N HIS A 163 -8.56 22.41 -5.09
CA HIS A 163 -8.31 22.79 -6.48
C HIS A 163 -8.30 21.58 -7.43
N ILE A 164 -8.32 20.35 -6.93
CA ILE A 164 -8.33 19.13 -7.75
C ILE A 164 -9.60 19.04 -8.59
N ARG A 165 -9.41 18.72 -9.86
CA ARG A 165 -10.46 18.40 -10.82
C ARG A 165 -10.09 17.11 -11.53
N CYS A 166 -10.86 16.05 -11.34
CA CYS A 166 -10.57 14.76 -11.96
C CYS A 166 -11.82 13.91 -12.18
N ARG A 167 -11.71 12.96 -13.10
CA ARG A 167 -12.73 11.92 -13.27
C ARG A 167 -12.71 10.94 -12.10
N LYS A 168 -11.53 10.52 -11.64
CA LYS A 168 -11.37 9.56 -10.54
C LYS A 168 -10.30 10.02 -9.57
N LEU A 169 -10.60 9.97 -8.28
CA LEU A 169 -9.62 10.14 -7.22
C LEU A 169 -9.51 8.85 -6.39
N ILE A 170 -8.27 8.38 -6.22
CA ILE A 170 -7.92 7.23 -5.38
C ILE A 170 -7.19 7.78 -4.16
N GLU A 171 -7.73 7.58 -2.97
CA GLU A 171 -7.11 8.00 -1.72
C GLU A 171 -6.43 6.82 -1.02
N ALA A 172 -5.20 7.02 -0.53
CA ALA A 172 -4.50 6.00 0.27
C ALA A 172 -4.91 6.02 1.75
N ASN A 173 -5.30 7.19 2.25
CA ASN A 173 -5.64 7.37 3.66
C ASN A 173 -7.06 6.84 3.93
N TYR A 174 -7.13 5.76 4.72
CA TYR A 174 -8.41 5.17 5.13
C TYR A 174 -8.79 5.49 6.58
N LYS A 175 -7.84 6.00 7.40
CA LYS A 175 -8.08 6.31 8.81
C LYS A 175 -8.81 7.64 8.98
N THR A 176 -8.34 8.64 8.28
CA THR A 176 -8.87 10.00 8.28
C THR A 176 -8.95 10.51 6.84
N PRO A 177 -9.92 10.03 6.04
CA PRO A 177 -10.09 10.47 4.66
C PRO A 177 -10.20 12.00 4.59
N CYS A 178 -9.63 12.58 3.55
CA CYS A 178 -9.64 14.04 3.38
C CYS A 178 -10.01 14.48 1.96
N CYS A 179 -10.30 13.52 1.08
CA CYS A 179 -10.62 13.80 -0.32
C CYS A 179 -12.07 13.46 -0.71
N ASP A 180 -12.84 12.82 0.16
CA ASP A 180 -14.19 12.31 -0.11
C ASP A 180 -15.23 13.40 -0.38
N ALA A 181 -15.05 14.60 0.19
CA ALA A 181 -15.94 15.75 0.03
C ALA A 181 -15.43 16.82 -0.95
N LEU A 182 -14.34 16.58 -1.69
CA LEU A 182 -13.79 17.56 -2.62
C LEU A 182 -14.70 17.78 -3.84
N PRO A 183 -15.01 19.04 -4.21
CA PRO A 183 -16.09 19.34 -5.17
C PRO A 183 -15.73 19.00 -6.64
N GLY A 184 -14.47 18.78 -6.96
CA GLY A 184 -13.99 18.56 -8.35
C GLY A 184 -13.84 17.11 -8.76
N ILE A 185 -14.32 16.14 -7.94
CA ILE A 185 -14.13 14.71 -8.14
C ILE A 185 -15.44 14.09 -8.62
N LYS A 186 -15.39 13.30 -9.72
CA LYS A 186 -16.57 12.58 -10.23
C LYS A 186 -16.74 11.19 -9.64
N GLU A 187 -15.62 10.49 -9.41
CA GLU A 187 -15.57 9.15 -8.82
C GLU A 187 -14.51 9.12 -7.71
N TYR A 188 -14.92 8.80 -6.49
CA TYR A 188 -14.03 8.67 -5.35
C TYR A 188 -13.82 7.20 -4.97
N ILE A 189 -12.55 6.78 -4.89
CA ILE A 189 -12.15 5.45 -4.43
C ILE A 189 -11.49 5.59 -3.05
N PRO A 190 -12.13 5.09 -1.99
CA PRO A 190 -11.61 5.20 -0.64
C PRO A 190 -10.37 4.32 -0.40
N GLY A 191 -9.53 4.71 0.54
CA GLY A 191 -8.34 3.97 0.93
C GLY A 191 -8.60 2.55 1.43
N THR A 192 -9.79 2.27 1.94
CA THR A 192 -10.22 0.90 2.28
C THR A 192 -10.29 -0.01 1.06
N THR A 193 -10.68 0.50 -0.11
CA THR A 193 -10.67 -0.27 -1.37
C THR A 193 -9.24 -0.65 -1.76
N TRP A 194 -8.30 0.30 -1.68
CA TRP A 194 -6.89 0.01 -1.94
C TRP A 194 -6.35 -1.02 -0.93
N LEU A 195 -6.65 -0.83 0.36
CA LEU A 195 -6.22 -1.73 1.42
C LEU A 195 -6.70 -3.17 1.18
N LYS A 196 -7.96 -3.36 0.77
CA LYS A 196 -8.52 -4.68 0.44
C LYS A 196 -7.86 -5.30 -0.78
N LEU A 197 -7.72 -4.55 -1.87
CA LEU A 197 -7.15 -5.07 -3.11
C LEU A 197 -5.68 -5.49 -2.94
N GLN A 198 -4.84 -4.66 -2.30
CA GLN A 198 -3.45 -5.02 -2.05
C GLN A 198 -3.33 -6.23 -1.11
N ALA A 199 -4.26 -6.37 -0.15
CA ALA A 199 -4.32 -7.51 0.75
C ALA A 199 -4.66 -8.81 0.00
N ILE A 200 -5.70 -8.81 -0.84
CA ILE A 200 -6.08 -9.97 -1.66
C ILE A 200 -4.90 -10.42 -2.54
N LEU A 201 -4.23 -9.48 -3.21
CA LEU A 201 -3.10 -9.79 -4.10
C LEU A 201 -1.82 -10.19 -3.34
N GLY A 202 -1.63 -9.68 -2.12
CA GLY A 202 -0.42 -9.89 -1.34
C GLY A 202 -0.46 -11.10 -0.41
N TYR A 203 -1.64 -11.48 0.09
CA TYR A 203 -1.75 -12.52 1.10
C TYR A 203 -1.41 -13.92 0.57
N GLU A 204 -1.73 -14.21 -0.70
CA GLU A 204 -1.30 -15.47 -1.34
C GLU A 204 0.24 -15.57 -1.41
N LEU A 205 0.95 -14.46 -1.67
CA LEU A 205 2.42 -14.44 -1.62
C LEU A 205 2.96 -14.74 -0.22
N MET A 206 2.29 -14.26 0.82
CA MET A 206 2.70 -14.45 2.21
C MET A 206 2.51 -15.89 2.68
N THR A 207 1.36 -16.48 2.37
CA THR A 207 0.94 -17.77 2.92
C THR A 207 1.23 -18.95 2.00
N GLY A 208 1.15 -18.73 0.68
CA GLY A 208 1.11 -19.76 -0.36
C GLY A 208 -0.30 -20.31 -0.60
N GLU A 209 -1.33 -19.76 0.07
CA GLU A 209 -2.73 -20.17 -0.05
C GLU A 209 -3.60 -19.00 -0.52
N LYS A 210 -4.61 -19.28 -1.33
CA LYS A 210 -5.54 -18.26 -1.81
C LYS A 210 -6.39 -17.71 -0.67
N PRO A 211 -6.50 -16.38 -0.51
CA PRO A 211 -7.36 -15.79 0.49
C PRO A 211 -8.85 -15.95 0.12
N ASP A 212 -9.73 -15.98 1.12
CA ASP A 212 -11.16 -15.82 0.91
C ASP A 212 -11.48 -14.38 0.51
N VAL A 213 -11.52 -14.14 -0.80
CA VAL A 213 -11.76 -12.81 -1.39
C VAL A 213 -13.07 -12.20 -0.90
N LYS A 214 -14.14 -13.00 -0.78
CA LYS A 214 -15.46 -12.52 -0.35
C LYS A 214 -15.41 -12.07 1.10
N ALA A 215 -14.75 -12.84 1.97
CA ALA A 215 -14.57 -12.48 3.37
C ALA A 215 -13.73 -11.19 3.52
N VAL A 216 -12.64 -11.05 2.78
CA VAL A 216 -11.80 -9.83 2.78
C VAL A 216 -12.61 -8.61 2.34
N LEU A 217 -13.39 -8.72 1.26
CA LEU A 217 -14.20 -7.61 0.75
C LEU A 217 -15.29 -7.17 1.75
N GLY A 218 -15.83 -8.09 2.54
CA GLY A 218 -16.85 -7.81 3.56
C GLY A 218 -16.30 -7.44 4.94
N ALA A 219 -14.97 -7.53 5.18
CA ALA A 219 -14.40 -7.39 6.51
C ALA A 219 -14.38 -5.96 7.06
N ILE A 220 -14.29 -4.93 6.19
CA ILE A 220 -14.22 -3.51 6.56
C ILE A 220 -14.98 -2.66 5.56
#